data_df5a8480d1e6e2af5c7ef76a10e7e4f9
#
_entry.id   df5a8480d1e6e2af5c7ef76a10e7e4f9
#
_cell.length_a   1.000
_cell.length_b   1.000
_cell.length_c   1.000
_cell.angle_alpha   90.00
_cell.angle_beta   90.00
_cell.angle_gamma   90.00
#
_symmetry.space_group_name_H-M   'P 1'
#
loop_
_entity.id
_entity.type
_entity.pdbx_description
1 polymer ?
#
loop_
_entity_poly.entity_id
_entity_poly.type
_entity_poly.pdbx_seq_one_letter_code
_entity_poly.pdbx_strand_id
1 'polypeptide(L)'
;MSYSEFETFGFFTTVALQLLSWVLYLLLWQTTVRKLRRNPATRDALGIPIFITGGKTGNVAQACGWPEIVLRISARGPLRALDADRDLVFRHTTRLDRALGRCCFWSWFVSGVATIAFYSVVAMLE
;
A
#
# COMPACT_ATOMS: atom_id res chain seq x y z
N MET A 1 9.30 7.24 -30.77
CA MET A 1 7.93 7.35 -30.22
C MET A 1 7.47 8.81 -30.33
N SER A 2 6.30 9.02 -30.92
CA SER A 2 5.73 10.37 -31.01
C SER A 2 5.15 10.81 -29.65
N TYR A 3 4.89 12.10 -29.49
CA TYR A 3 4.29 12.63 -28.25
C TYR A 3 2.92 11.98 -27.98
N SER A 4 2.08 11.82 -28.99
CA SER A 4 0.75 11.22 -28.82
C SER A 4 0.83 9.74 -28.45
N GLU A 5 1.80 9.00 -29.00
CA GLU A 5 2.05 7.60 -28.62
C GLU A 5 2.55 7.50 -27.17
N PHE A 6 3.46 8.38 -26.76
CA PHE A 6 3.94 8.45 -25.40
C PHE A 6 2.81 8.75 -24.42
N GLU A 7 1.96 9.74 -24.72
CA GLU A 7 0.83 10.11 -23.89
C GLU A 7 -0.17 8.95 -23.74
N THR A 8 -0.52 8.31 -24.86
CA THR A 8 -1.44 7.17 -24.87
C THR A 8 -0.86 5.99 -24.10
N PHE A 9 0.39 5.63 -24.35
CA PHE A 9 1.04 4.52 -23.65
C PHE A 9 1.14 4.78 -22.15
N GLY A 10 1.56 5.98 -21.76
CA GLY A 10 1.67 6.36 -20.35
C GLY A 10 0.32 6.35 -19.64
N PHE A 11 -0.74 6.84 -20.30
CA PHE A 11 -2.09 6.82 -19.74
C PHE A 11 -2.55 5.39 -19.46
N PHE A 12 -2.45 4.50 -20.44
CA PHE A 12 -2.87 3.10 -20.25
C PHE A 12 -2.01 2.37 -19.22
N THR A 13 -0.71 2.66 -19.17
CA THR A 13 0.18 2.07 -18.17
C THR A 13 -0.21 2.51 -16.75
N THR A 14 -0.45 3.80 -16.53
CA THR A 14 -0.85 4.30 -15.21
C THR A 14 -2.20 3.76 -14.78
N VAL A 15 -3.16 3.68 -15.69
CA VAL A 15 -4.48 3.09 -15.40
C VAL A 15 -4.35 1.61 -15.04
N ALA A 16 -3.54 0.85 -15.78
CA ALA A 16 -3.32 -0.58 -15.49
C ALA A 16 -2.68 -0.79 -14.12
N LEU A 17 -1.70 0.03 -13.75
CA LEU A 17 -1.06 -0.02 -12.43
C LEU A 17 -2.06 0.32 -11.32
N GLN A 18 -2.92 1.31 -11.51
CA GLN A 18 -3.96 1.67 -10.55
C GLN A 18 -4.95 0.52 -10.35
N LEU A 19 -5.42 -0.10 -11.45
CA LEU A 19 -6.33 -1.22 -11.36
C LEU A 19 -5.69 -2.41 -10.63
N LEU A 20 -4.43 -2.72 -10.93
CA LEU A 20 -3.69 -3.75 -10.21
C LEU A 20 -3.60 -3.46 -8.72
N SER A 21 -3.30 -2.22 -8.35
CA SER A 21 -3.23 -1.79 -6.95
C SER A 21 -4.56 -1.97 -6.24
N TRP A 22 -5.67 -1.61 -6.88
CA TRP A 22 -7.01 -1.79 -6.32
C TRP A 22 -7.38 -3.25 -6.15
N VAL A 23 -7.04 -4.11 -7.13
CA VAL A 23 -7.28 -5.56 -7.03
C VAL A 23 -6.51 -6.14 -5.84
N LEU A 24 -5.24 -5.80 -5.71
CA LEU A 24 -4.42 -6.27 -4.58
C LEU A 24 -4.93 -5.75 -3.23
N TYR A 25 -5.39 -4.50 -3.19
CA TYR A 25 -6.00 -3.90 -2.00
C TYR A 25 -7.25 -4.68 -1.57
N LEU A 26 -8.16 -4.97 -2.51
CA LEU A 26 -9.37 -5.73 -2.23
C LEU A 26 -9.07 -7.16 -1.79
N LEU A 27 -8.08 -7.82 -2.42
CA LEU A 27 -7.65 -9.15 -2.01
C LEU A 27 -7.08 -9.15 -0.60
N LEU A 28 -6.24 -8.18 -0.28
CA LEU A 28 -5.67 -8.03 1.06
C LEU A 28 -6.77 -7.80 2.10
N TRP A 29 -7.73 -6.93 1.79
CA TRP A 29 -8.87 -6.66 2.67
C TRP A 29 -9.72 -7.91 2.89
N GLN A 30 -10.07 -8.62 1.81
CA GLN A 30 -10.92 -9.81 1.87
C GLN A 30 -10.29 -10.98 2.63
N THR A 31 -8.97 -11.15 2.53
CA THR A 31 -8.26 -12.29 3.10
C THR A 31 -7.61 -11.93 4.43
N THR A 32 -6.55 -11.17 4.39
CA THR A 32 -5.68 -10.92 5.55
C THR A 32 -6.32 -9.99 6.58
N VAL A 33 -6.78 -8.83 6.15
CA VAL A 33 -7.30 -7.81 7.08
C VAL A 33 -8.58 -8.29 7.74
N ARG A 34 -9.46 -8.94 7.00
CA ARG A 34 -10.69 -9.50 7.56
C ARG A 34 -10.40 -10.54 8.63
N LYS A 35 -9.41 -11.40 8.39
CA LYS A 35 -8.95 -12.39 9.36
C LYS A 35 -8.39 -11.73 10.62
N LEU A 36 -7.55 -10.72 10.47
CA LEU A 36 -6.96 -9.98 11.60
C LEU A 36 -8.01 -9.20 12.41
N ARG A 37 -8.99 -8.63 11.76
CA ARG A 37 -10.09 -7.91 12.43
C ARG A 37 -10.99 -8.83 13.24
N ARG A 38 -11.14 -10.07 12.83
CA ARG A 38 -11.94 -11.06 13.55
C ARG A 38 -11.24 -11.64 14.76
N ASN A 39 -9.91 -11.58 14.79
CA ASN A 39 -9.12 -12.10 15.91
C ASN A 39 -9.02 -11.05 17.01
N PRO A 40 -9.52 -11.30 18.24
CA PRO A 40 -9.43 -10.34 19.33
C PRO A 40 -7.99 -9.92 19.67
N ALA A 41 -7.00 -10.78 19.43
CA ALA A 41 -5.59 -10.47 19.71
C ALA A 41 -5.01 -9.42 18.76
N THR A 42 -5.54 -9.30 17.53
CA THR A 42 -5.00 -8.41 16.50
C THR A 42 -5.92 -7.28 16.12
N ARG A 43 -7.19 -7.31 16.54
CA ARG A 43 -8.19 -6.34 16.11
C ARG A 43 -7.78 -4.89 16.40
N ASP A 44 -7.21 -4.63 17.56
CA ASP A 44 -6.80 -3.28 17.98
C ASP A 44 -5.37 -2.93 17.57
N ALA A 45 -4.62 -3.87 16.99
CA ALA A 45 -3.24 -3.70 16.58
C ALA A 45 -3.10 -3.17 15.14
N LEU A 46 -4.21 -2.91 14.44
CA LEU A 46 -4.21 -2.50 13.03
C LEU A 46 -4.01 -1.00 12.80
N GLY A 47 -3.79 -0.25 13.85
CA GLY A 47 -3.63 1.20 13.78
C GLY A 47 -4.94 1.95 13.61
N ILE A 48 -4.87 3.28 13.53
CA ILE A 48 -6.03 4.14 13.34
C ILE A 48 -6.34 4.20 11.83
N PRO A 49 -7.59 3.87 11.42
CA PRO A 49 -7.95 3.93 10.00
C PRO A 49 -8.18 5.38 9.57
N ILE A 50 -7.32 5.89 8.71
CA ILE A 50 -7.48 7.20 8.07
C ILE A 50 -7.37 7.05 6.56
N PHE A 51 -7.98 7.98 5.83
CA PHE A 51 -8.01 7.93 4.36
C PHE A 51 -6.62 7.95 3.74
N ILE A 52 -5.71 8.79 4.26
CA ILE A 52 -4.34 8.95 3.73
C ILE A 52 -3.55 7.64 3.80
N THR A 53 -3.74 6.85 4.84
CA THR A 53 -3.04 5.56 4.99
C THR A 53 -3.73 4.41 4.26
N GLY A 54 -4.90 4.63 3.68
CA GLY A 54 -5.71 3.59 3.06
C GLY A 54 -6.52 2.76 4.06
N GLY A 55 -6.81 3.30 5.24
CA GLY A 55 -7.55 2.61 6.29
C GLY A 55 -6.74 1.47 6.93
N LYS A 56 -7.43 0.53 7.57
CA LYS A 56 -6.77 -0.62 8.21
C LYS A 56 -6.04 -1.51 7.21
N THR A 57 -6.57 -1.66 6.00
CA THR A 57 -5.92 -2.43 4.93
C THR A 57 -4.60 -1.78 4.52
N GLY A 58 -4.59 -0.47 4.34
CA GLY A 58 -3.38 0.29 4.05
C GLY A 58 -2.34 0.19 5.18
N ASN A 59 -2.77 0.24 6.42
CA ASN A 59 -1.89 0.09 7.58
C ASN A 59 -1.21 -1.28 7.60
N VAL A 60 -1.96 -2.35 7.32
CA VAL A 60 -1.40 -3.71 7.22
C VAL A 60 -0.43 -3.82 6.04
N ALA A 61 -0.78 -3.25 4.89
CA ALA A 61 0.11 -3.23 3.72
C ALA A 61 1.43 -2.51 4.02
N GLN A 62 1.37 -1.38 4.70
CA GLN A 62 2.57 -0.64 5.11
C GLN A 62 3.43 -1.44 6.10
N ALA A 63 2.81 -2.12 7.06
CA ALA A 63 3.54 -2.98 8.00
C ALA A 63 4.30 -4.10 7.29
N CYS A 64 3.75 -4.62 6.20
CA CYS A 64 4.40 -5.67 5.40
C CYS A 64 5.43 -5.12 4.40
N GLY A 65 5.23 -3.90 3.89
CA GLY A 65 5.97 -3.36 2.75
C GLY A 65 7.17 -2.48 3.10
N TRP A 66 7.07 -1.66 4.14
CA TRP A 66 8.18 -0.76 4.50
C TRP A 66 9.40 -1.53 4.99
N PRO A 67 10.62 -1.04 4.66
CA PRO A 67 11.83 -1.57 5.27
C PRO A 67 11.79 -1.46 6.80
N GLU A 68 12.38 -2.42 7.48
CA GLU A 68 12.34 -2.50 8.95
C GLU A 68 12.89 -1.23 9.63
N ILE A 69 13.93 -0.61 9.04
CA ILE A 69 14.53 0.61 9.60
C ILE A 69 13.52 1.77 9.61
N VAL A 70 12.70 1.90 8.55
CA VAL A 70 11.68 2.94 8.48
C VAL A 70 10.61 2.73 9.55
N LEU A 71 10.18 1.50 9.74
CA LEU A 71 9.19 1.15 10.75
C LEU A 71 9.71 1.38 12.18
N ARG A 72 10.99 1.13 12.44
CA ARG A 72 11.61 1.41 13.74
C ARG A 72 11.65 2.90 14.03
N ILE A 73 11.95 3.72 13.04
CA ILE A 73 11.96 5.19 13.18
C ILE A 73 10.53 5.69 13.41
N SER A 74 9.57 5.21 12.65
CA SER A 74 8.16 5.58 12.77
C SER A 74 7.60 5.22 14.15
N ALA A 75 7.98 4.06 14.69
CA ALA A 75 7.53 3.60 16.00
C ALA A 75 7.97 4.50 17.17
N ARG A 76 8.99 5.31 16.96
CA ARG A 76 9.49 6.28 17.95
C ARG A 76 8.91 7.68 17.75
N GLY A 77 8.18 7.91 16.66
CA GLY A 77 7.66 9.21 16.29
C GLY A 77 6.23 9.47 16.78
N PRO A 78 5.71 10.70 16.55
CA PRO A 78 4.37 11.09 17.01
C PRO A 78 3.24 10.37 16.26
N LEU A 79 3.52 9.77 15.09
CA LEU A 79 2.53 9.05 14.28
C LEU A 79 2.43 7.56 14.62
N ARG A 80 3.08 7.13 15.68
CA ARG A 80 3.09 5.72 16.13
C ARG A 80 1.69 5.12 16.24
N ALA A 81 0.74 5.89 16.74
CA ALA A 81 -0.63 5.43 16.95
C ALA A 81 -1.39 5.14 15.65
N LEU A 82 -0.91 5.67 14.52
CA LEU A 82 -1.53 5.46 13.21
C LEU A 82 -1.06 4.16 12.55
N ASP A 83 0.06 3.59 13.00
CA ASP A 83 0.65 2.42 12.39
C ASP A 83 0.08 1.13 13.00
N ALA A 84 -0.01 0.08 12.17
CA ALA A 84 -0.30 -1.25 12.67
C ALA A 84 0.91 -1.80 13.44
N ASP A 85 0.63 -2.62 14.46
CA ASP A 85 1.68 -3.32 15.20
C ASP A 85 2.23 -4.46 14.32
N ARG A 86 3.41 -4.24 13.76
CA ARG A 86 4.06 -5.16 12.83
C ARG A 86 4.28 -6.54 13.45
N ASP A 87 4.74 -6.59 14.70
CA ASP A 87 5.06 -7.87 15.34
C ASP A 87 3.81 -8.72 15.55
N LEU A 88 2.72 -8.11 16.00
CA LEU A 88 1.44 -8.80 16.15
C LEU A 88 0.88 -9.24 14.80
N VAL A 89 0.92 -8.37 13.79
CA VAL A 89 0.49 -8.72 12.44
C VAL A 89 1.30 -9.89 11.91
N PHE A 90 2.62 -9.88 12.08
CA PHE A 90 3.49 -10.95 11.57
C PHE A 90 3.29 -12.28 12.29
N ARG A 91 2.94 -12.26 13.58
CA ARG A 91 2.64 -13.48 14.33
C ARG A 91 1.35 -14.17 13.90
N HIS A 92 0.39 -13.42 13.40
CA HIS A 92 -0.94 -13.90 13.05
C HIS A 92 -1.17 -14.00 11.54
N THR A 93 -0.13 -13.84 10.71
CA THR A 93 -0.21 -13.93 9.25
C THR A 93 0.71 -15.00 8.71
N THR A 94 0.31 -15.60 7.56
CA THR A 94 1.12 -16.54 6.83
C THR A 94 2.11 -15.81 5.92
N ARG A 95 3.05 -16.56 5.32
CA ARG A 95 3.95 -16.00 4.30
C ARG A 95 3.18 -15.43 3.11
N LEU A 96 2.08 -16.09 2.72
CA LEU A 96 1.24 -15.63 1.62
C LEU A 96 0.58 -14.30 1.96
N ASP A 97 0.03 -14.16 3.16
CA ASP A 97 -0.56 -12.91 3.64
C ASP A 97 0.44 -11.75 3.58
N ARG A 98 1.65 -12.00 4.06
CA ARG A 98 2.72 -10.99 4.06
C ARG A 98 3.20 -10.64 2.66
N ALA A 99 3.30 -11.64 1.78
CA ALA A 99 3.64 -11.41 0.38
C ALA A 99 2.57 -10.57 -0.31
N LEU A 100 1.30 -10.86 -0.06
CA LEU A 100 0.18 -10.09 -0.61
C LEU A 100 0.21 -8.64 -0.10
N GLY A 101 0.44 -8.42 1.19
CA GLY A 101 0.57 -7.09 1.77
C GLY A 101 1.73 -6.31 1.18
N ARG A 102 2.87 -6.96 1.00
CA ARG A 102 4.05 -6.35 0.37
C ARG A 102 3.79 -5.98 -1.09
N CYS A 103 3.17 -6.87 -1.86
CA CYS A 103 2.80 -6.59 -3.25
C CYS A 103 1.80 -5.44 -3.34
N CYS A 104 0.81 -5.40 -2.45
CA CYS A 104 -0.16 -4.32 -2.37
C CYS A 104 0.53 -2.97 -2.11
N PHE A 105 1.41 -2.91 -1.10
CA PHE A 105 2.15 -1.70 -0.76
C PHE A 105 3.00 -1.20 -1.92
N TRP A 106 3.81 -2.09 -2.51
CA TRP A 106 4.72 -1.69 -3.59
C TRP A 106 3.99 -1.34 -4.88
N SER A 107 2.87 -2.01 -5.18
CA SER A 107 2.05 -1.63 -6.34
C SER A 107 1.45 -0.24 -6.18
N TRP A 108 0.96 0.10 -4.99
CA TRP A 108 0.48 1.44 -4.66
C TRP A 108 1.59 2.48 -4.79
N PHE A 109 2.76 2.19 -4.24
CA PHE A 109 3.91 3.09 -4.27
C PHE A 109 4.37 3.34 -5.71
N VAL A 110 4.60 2.27 -6.47
CA VAL A 110 5.03 2.36 -7.88
C VAL A 110 3.98 3.07 -8.73
N SER A 111 2.71 2.73 -8.54
CA SER A 111 1.61 3.38 -9.26
C SER A 111 1.54 4.88 -8.98
N GLY A 112 1.67 5.29 -7.72
CA GLY A 112 1.68 6.70 -7.34
C GLY A 112 2.85 7.46 -7.95
N VAL A 113 4.05 6.92 -7.84
CA VAL A 113 5.27 7.54 -8.41
C VAL A 113 5.18 7.61 -9.93
N ALA A 114 4.76 6.54 -10.59
CA ALA A 114 4.62 6.49 -12.05
C ALA A 114 3.60 7.53 -12.54
N THR A 115 2.47 7.65 -11.86
CA THR A 115 1.42 8.61 -12.21
C THR A 115 1.92 10.05 -12.06
N ILE A 116 2.55 10.37 -10.96
CA ILE A 116 3.10 11.71 -10.72
C ILE A 116 4.17 12.04 -11.75
N ALA A 117 5.10 11.12 -12.02
CA ALA A 117 6.16 11.32 -12.99
C ALA A 117 5.60 11.53 -14.40
N PHE A 118 4.64 10.71 -14.80
CA PHE A 118 4.02 10.78 -16.13
C PHE A 118 3.33 12.13 -16.34
N TYR A 119 2.47 12.53 -15.42
CA TYR A 119 1.74 13.80 -15.56
C TYR A 119 2.65 15.01 -15.44
N SER A 120 3.72 14.93 -14.65
CA SER A 120 4.74 15.98 -14.59
C SER A 120 5.46 16.16 -15.93
N VAL A 121 5.83 15.04 -16.58
CA VAL A 121 6.47 15.09 -17.90
C VAL A 121 5.51 15.64 -18.95
N VAL A 122 4.26 15.21 -18.95
CA VAL A 122 3.24 15.74 -19.88
C VAL A 122 3.07 17.25 -19.69
N ALA A 123 2.97 17.72 -18.46
CA ALA A 123 2.84 19.13 -18.15
C ALA A 123 4.06 19.96 -18.63
N MET A 124 5.26 19.37 -18.56
CA MET A 124 6.49 20.04 -19.05
C MET A 124 6.56 20.10 -20.57
N LEU A 125 5.92 19.15 -21.27
CA LEU A 125 5.92 19.10 -22.74
C LEU A 125 4.81 19.94 -23.37
N GLU A 126 3.83 20.36 -22.60
CA GLU A 126 2.81 21.32 -23.02
C GLU A 126 3.36 22.75 -22.88
#